data_e02ddc56414adea2230ef42fa2903a58
#
_entry.id   e02ddc56414adea2230ef42fa2903a58
#
_cell.length_a   1.000
_cell.length_b   1.000
_cell.length_c   1.000
_cell.angle_alpha   90.00
_cell.angle_beta   90.00
_cell.angle_gamma   90.00
#
_symmetry.space_group_name_H-M   'P 1'
#
loop_
_entity.id
_entity.type
_entity.pdbx_description
1 polymer ?
#
loop_
_entity_poly.entity_id
_entity_poly.type
_entity_poly.pdbx_seq_one_letter_code
_entity_poly.pdbx_strand_id
1 'polypeptide(L)'
;GDGQATMDHVIAMLTDLCKHPAKGGPGVMNLETYWHPRFNWYGPAGIGTGRGIAGFRNWHQIPFLRAMPDRKLDAMGDLKSAWFGESDYVCETGWPNMRLTITDDGWMGIAPANTEVLLRSLDFWRMEDGLIRENWVLVDLLDLYRQCGVDVLARMAEFNKARNIGPITLPESQFS
;
A
#
# COMPACT_ATOMS: atom_id res chain seq x y z
N GLY A 1 12.57 0.05 -22.51
CA GLY A 1 11.36 -0.80 -22.45
C GLY A 1 10.16 -0.17 -23.17
N ASP A 2 9.14 -0.94 -23.37
CA ASP A 2 7.86 -0.50 -23.90
C ASP A 2 6.94 -0.16 -22.72
N GLY A 3 6.63 1.10 -22.52
CA GLY A 3 5.79 1.58 -21.41
C GLY A 3 4.40 0.94 -21.37
N GLN A 4 3.79 0.64 -22.53
CA GLN A 4 2.50 -0.05 -22.58
C GLN A 4 2.61 -1.51 -22.13
N ALA A 5 3.61 -2.24 -22.62
CA ALA A 5 3.84 -3.63 -22.22
C ALA A 5 4.18 -3.73 -20.72
N THR A 6 4.94 -2.77 -20.21
CA THR A 6 5.27 -2.67 -18.77
C THR A 6 4.01 -2.42 -17.95
N MET A 7 3.14 -1.53 -18.40
CA MET A 7 1.86 -1.24 -17.73
C MET A 7 0.92 -2.46 -17.75
N ASP A 8 0.83 -3.17 -18.88
CA ASP A 8 0.01 -4.37 -19.00
C ASP A 8 0.47 -5.48 -18.03
N HIS A 9 1.78 -5.63 -17.85
CA HIS A 9 2.35 -6.56 -16.87
C HIS A 9 1.94 -6.20 -15.42
N VAL A 10 2.01 -4.93 -15.06
CA VAL A 10 1.62 -4.45 -13.72
C VAL A 10 0.11 -4.60 -13.50
N ILE A 11 -0.72 -4.33 -14.50
CA ILE A 11 -2.18 -4.52 -14.41
C ILE A 11 -2.51 -6.01 -14.20
N ALA A 12 -1.87 -6.91 -14.94
CA ALA A 12 -2.03 -8.34 -14.76
C ALA A 12 -1.61 -8.79 -13.35
N MET A 13 -0.49 -8.28 -12.86
CA MET A 13 -0.02 -8.53 -11.49
C MET A 13 -1.05 -8.08 -10.45
N LEU A 14 -1.59 -6.87 -10.56
CA LEU A 14 -2.59 -6.37 -9.61
C LEU A 14 -3.89 -7.16 -9.66
N THR A 15 -4.30 -7.64 -10.83
CA THR A 15 -5.48 -8.51 -10.97
C THR A 15 -5.30 -9.80 -10.15
N ASP A 16 -4.14 -10.43 -10.25
CA ASP A 16 -3.84 -11.63 -9.46
C ASP A 16 -3.62 -11.33 -7.97
N LEU A 17 -3.00 -10.20 -7.65
CA LEU A 17 -2.74 -9.78 -6.28
C LEU A 17 -4.03 -9.55 -5.46
N CYS A 18 -5.13 -9.23 -6.13
CA CYS A 18 -6.45 -9.06 -5.49
C CYS A 18 -7.18 -10.39 -5.22
N LYS A 19 -6.65 -11.51 -5.67
CA LYS A 19 -7.20 -12.83 -5.35
C LYS A 19 -6.85 -13.19 -3.90
N HIS A 20 -7.88 -13.52 -3.12
CA HIS A 20 -7.68 -13.81 -1.71
C HIS A 20 -7.19 -15.25 -1.49
N PRO A 21 -6.12 -15.50 -0.72
CA PRO A 21 -5.57 -16.84 -0.49
C PRO A 21 -6.57 -17.84 0.09
N ALA A 22 -7.53 -17.40 0.92
CA ALA A 22 -8.58 -18.24 1.47
C ALA A 22 -9.52 -18.84 0.40
N LYS A 23 -9.55 -18.28 -0.82
CA LYS A 23 -10.41 -18.73 -1.92
C LYS A 23 -9.68 -19.51 -2.99
N GLY A 24 -8.37 -19.66 -2.92
CA GLY A 24 -7.57 -20.33 -3.96
C GLY A 24 -6.23 -20.85 -3.46
N GLY A 25 -5.97 -20.80 -2.15
CA GLY A 25 -4.71 -21.25 -1.57
C GLY A 25 -3.59 -20.21 -1.67
N PRO A 26 -2.40 -20.51 -1.12
CA PRO A 26 -1.30 -19.56 -0.98
C PRO A 26 -0.68 -19.11 -2.30
N GLY A 27 -0.83 -19.87 -3.38
CA GLY A 27 -0.29 -19.55 -4.69
C GLY A 27 -1.20 -18.72 -5.60
N VAL A 28 -2.40 -18.36 -5.14
CA VAL A 28 -3.42 -17.72 -5.98
C VAL A 28 -3.01 -16.36 -6.54
N MET A 29 -2.11 -15.66 -5.88
CA MET A 29 -1.61 -14.35 -6.31
C MET A 29 -0.53 -14.44 -7.39
N ASN A 30 0.00 -15.61 -7.70
CA ASN A 30 1.04 -15.83 -8.71
C ASN A 30 2.24 -14.88 -8.62
N LEU A 31 2.72 -14.61 -7.41
CA LEU A 31 3.77 -13.61 -7.18
C LEU A 31 5.02 -13.89 -8.01
N GLU A 32 5.42 -15.16 -8.10
CA GLU A 32 6.60 -15.59 -8.86
C GLU A 32 6.51 -15.31 -10.37
N THR A 33 5.31 -15.17 -10.89
CA THR A 33 5.08 -14.85 -12.33
C THR A 33 5.41 -13.40 -12.66
N TYR A 34 5.21 -12.50 -11.71
CA TYR A 34 5.29 -11.07 -11.95
C TYR A 34 6.48 -10.40 -11.30
N TRP A 35 6.94 -10.92 -10.15
CA TRP A 35 7.94 -10.27 -9.32
C TRP A 35 9.30 -10.96 -9.42
N HIS A 36 10.33 -10.15 -9.56
CA HIS A 36 11.70 -10.63 -9.54
C HIS A 36 12.03 -11.26 -8.18
N PRO A 37 12.75 -12.40 -8.11
CA PRO A 37 13.04 -13.07 -6.82
C PRO A 37 13.74 -12.19 -5.78
N ARG A 38 14.51 -11.20 -6.25
CA ARG A 38 15.25 -10.25 -5.42
C ARG A 38 14.63 -8.86 -5.43
N PHE A 39 13.30 -8.75 -5.58
CA PHE A 39 12.68 -7.44 -5.60
C PHE A 39 12.70 -6.78 -4.21
N ASN A 40 12.63 -5.45 -4.22
CA ASN A 40 12.44 -4.64 -3.03
C ASN A 40 11.08 -3.94 -3.10
N TRP A 41 10.34 -4.04 -2.00
CA TRP A 41 9.10 -3.34 -1.80
C TRP A 41 9.31 -2.26 -0.73
N TYR A 42 9.16 -1.01 -1.11
CA TYR A 42 9.33 0.14 -0.23
C TYR A 42 7.97 0.66 0.19
N GLY A 43 7.47 0.15 1.31
CA GLY A 43 6.19 0.54 1.88
C GLY A 43 6.27 1.86 2.66
N PRO A 44 5.10 2.42 3.03
CA PRO A 44 5.02 3.62 3.84
C PRO A 44 5.63 3.42 5.22
N ALA A 45 5.96 4.54 5.88
CA ALA A 45 6.37 4.54 7.28
C ALA A 45 5.33 3.81 8.15
N GLY A 46 5.80 2.94 9.04
CA GLY A 46 4.96 2.07 9.86
C GLY A 46 4.73 0.68 9.27
N ILE A 47 4.73 0.51 7.93
CA ILE A 47 4.71 -0.79 7.27
C ILE A 47 6.14 -1.27 7.01
N GLY A 48 6.99 -0.40 6.47
CA GLY A 48 8.41 -0.69 6.25
C GLY A 48 8.72 -1.31 4.91
N THR A 49 9.92 -1.85 4.78
CA THR A 49 10.45 -2.42 3.54
C THR A 49 10.41 -3.95 3.58
N GLY A 50 9.90 -4.55 2.50
CA GLY A 50 9.95 -5.99 2.26
C GLY A 50 11.01 -6.34 1.20
N ARG A 51 11.69 -7.48 1.37
CA ARG A 51 12.62 -8.03 0.38
C ARG A 51 12.15 -9.37 -0.10
N GLY A 52 12.07 -9.53 -1.43
CA GLY A 52 11.64 -10.76 -2.06
C GLY A 52 10.19 -11.14 -1.75
N ILE A 53 9.75 -12.23 -2.36
CA ILE A 53 8.36 -12.70 -2.26
C ILE A 53 7.97 -13.03 -0.82
N ALA A 54 8.82 -13.74 -0.08
CA ALA A 54 8.52 -14.12 1.30
C ALA A 54 8.37 -12.89 2.22
N GLY A 55 9.26 -11.92 2.12
CA GLY A 55 9.18 -10.68 2.90
C GLY A 55 7.92 -9.88 2.58
N PHE A 56 7.65 -9.65 1.31
CA PHE A 56 6.46 -8.94 0.86
C PHE A 56 5.17 -9.64 1.30
N ARG A 57 5.06 -10.95 1.09
CA ARG A 57 3.90 -11.73 1.48
C ARG A 57 3.68 -11.75 2.99
N ASN A 58 4.69 -12.09 3.76
CA ASN A 58 4.55 -12.35 5.19
C ASN A 58 4.38 -11.07 6.01
N TRP A 59 5.07 -9.99 5.64
CA TRP A 59 5.09 -8.76 6.42
C TRP A 59 4.12 -7.69 5.92
N HIS A 60 3.62 -7.81 4.69
CA HIS A 60 2.66 -6.85 4.14
C HIS A 60 1.36 -7.50 3.67
N GLN A 61 1.39 -8.44 2.70
CA GLN A 61 0.16 -8.93 2.08
C GLN A 61 -0.74 -9.71 3.05
N ILE A 62 -0.18 -10.59 3.84
CA ILE A 62 -0.96 -11.38 4.82
C ILE A 62 -1.58 -10.47 5.88
N PRO A 63 -0.84 -9.59 6.58
CA PRO A 63 -1.45 -8.66 7.54
C PRO A 63 -2.49 -7.74 6.92
N PHE A 64 -2.24 -7.24 5.71
CA PHE A 64 -3.17 -6.36 5.00
C PHE A 64 -4.49 -7.07 4.67
N LEU A 65 -4.42 -8.27 4.06
CA LEU A 65 -5.61 -9.06 3.70
C LEU A 65 -6.35 -9.62 4.90
N ARG A 66 -5.66 -9.87 5.99
CA ARG A 66 -6.28 -10.26 7.25
C ARG A 66 -7.11 -9.12 7.84
N ALA A 67 -6.57 -7.90 7.83
CA ALA A 67 -7.26 -6.72 8.31
C ALA A 67 -8.36 -6.24 7.36
N MET A 68 -8.17 -6.40 6.05
CA MET A 68 -9.06 -5.90 5.00
C MET A 68 -9.31 -6.99 3.94
N PRO A 69 -10.08 -8.05 4.29
CA PRO A 69 -10.27 -9.22 3.44
C PRO A 69 -11.13 -8.96 2.20
N ASP A 70 -11.85 -7.87 2.17
CA ASP A 70 -12.70 -7.43 1.06
C ASP A 70 -11.97 -6.58 0.01
N ARG A 71 -10.63 -6.52 0.05
CA ARG A 71 -9.86 -5.82 -0.97
C ARG A 71 -10.20 -6.32 -2.37
N LYS A 72 -10.68 -5.42 -3.20
CA LYS A 72 -11.03 -5.69 -4.60
C LYS A 72 -10.70 -4.47 -5.45
N LEU A 73 -10.07 -4.68 -6.59
CA LEU A 73 -9.96 -3.63 -7.62
C LEU A 73 -11.33 -3.30 -8.23
N ASP A 74 -12.15 -4.31 -8.48
CA ASP A 74 -13.47 -4.16 -9.10
C ASP A 74 -14.53 -3.56 -8.17
N ALA A 75 -14.31 -3.56 -6.86
CA ALA A 75 -15.19 -2.90 -5.90
C ALA A 75 -15.16 -1.38 -6.02
N MET A 76 -14.33 -0.86 -6.91
CA MET A 76 -14.07 0.54 -7.13
C MET A 76 -14.62 1.06 -8.47
N GLY A 77 -15.73 0.51 -8.93
CA GLY A 77 -16.34 0.91 -10.19
C GLY A 77 -16.68 2.41 -10.28
N ASP A 78 -16.84 3.07 -9.14
CA ASP A 78 -17.02 4.52 -8.99
C ASP A 78 -15.73 5.29 -8.68
N LEU A 79 -14.65 4.60 -8.32
CA LEU A 79 -13.34 5.20 -8.05
C LEU A 79 -12.46 5.08 -9.28
N LYS A 80 -11.67 6.10 -9.54
CA LYS A 80 -10.81 6.15 -10.72
C LYS A 80 -9.35 6.20 -10.33
N SER A 81 -8.57 5.32 -10.97
CA SER A 81 -7.11 5.39 -10.95
C SER A 81 -6.58 6.06 -12.19
N ALA A 82 -5.54 6.85 -12.03
CA ALA A 82 -4.73 7.35 -13.12
C ALA A 82 -3.52 6.44 -13.31
N TRP A 83 -3.27 6.07 -14.56
CA TRP A 83 -2.20 5.16 -14.95
C TRP A 83 -1.29 5.82 -15.97
N PHE A 84 0.00 5.63 -15.83
CA PHE A 84 0.95 5.94 -16.91
C PHE A 84 2.15 5.01 -16.84
N GLY A 85 2.68 4.69 -18.01
CA GLY A 85 3.86 3.86 -18.17
C GLY A 85 4.84 4.48 -19.15
N GLU A 86 6.10 4.49 -18.77
CA GLU A 86 7.19 4.96 -19.61
C GLU A 86 8.39 4.05 -19.42
N SER A 87 8.88 3.49 -20.55
CA SER A 87 10.03 2.59 -20.54
C SER A 87 9.82 1.41 -19.56
N ASP A 88 10.61 1.32 -18.50
CA ASP A 88 10.56 0.25 -17.50
C ASP A 88 9.79 0.68 -16.24
N TYR A 89 9.14 1.84 -16.26
CA TYR A 89 8.43 2.37 -15.12
C TYR A 89 6.92 2.43 -15.35
N VAL A 90 6.17 2.12 -14.30
CA VAL A 90 4.71 2.30 -14.26
C VAL A 90 4.34 3.04 -12.99
N CYS A 91 3.38 3.92 -13.10
CA CYS A 91 2.73 4.57 -11.96
C CYS A 91 1.23 4.31 -11.99
N GLU A 92 0.66 4.11 -10.82
CA GLU A 92 -0.77 4.10 -10.57
C GLU A 92 -1.07 4.95 -9.35
N THR A 93 -2.09 5.78 -9.44
CA THR A 93 -2.57 6.55 -8.30
C THR A 93 -4.08 6.75 -8.36
N GLY A 94 -4.70 6.80 -7.19
CA GLY A 94 -6.07 7.21 -7.02
C GLY A 94 -6.26 7.84 -5.63
N TRP A 95 -7.06 8.89 -5.60
CA TRP A 95 -7.19 9.70 -4.40
C TRP A 95 -8.66 9.97 -4.03
N PRO A 96 -9.41 8.88 -3.63
CA PRO A 96 -8.98 7.50 -3.33
C PRO A 96 -9.02 6.56 -4.56
N ASN A 97 -8.40 5.38 -4.42
CA ASN A 97 -8.43 4.30 -5.41
C ASN A 97 -8.88 2.93 -4.86
N MET A 98 -9.07 2.80 -3.56
CA MET A 98 -9.55 1.57 -2.95
C MET A 98 -10.67 1.84 -1.95
N ARG A 99 -11.58 0.87 -1.84
CA ARG A 99 -12.66 0.83 -0.83
C ARG A 99 -12.53 -0.49 -0.09
N LEU A 100 -12.41 -0.44 1.22
CA LEU A 100 -12.06 -1.56 2.08
C LEU A 100 -12.81 -1.47 3.40
N THR A 101 -12.97 -2.61 4.08
CA THR A 101 -13.50 -2.64 5.45
C THR A 101 -12.44 -3.18 6.40
N ILE A 102 -12.08 -2.42 7.42
CA ILE A 102 -11.15 -2.88 8.45
C ILE A 102 -11.90 -3.80 9.41
N THR A 103 -11.39 -5.02 9.55
CA THR A 103 -11.97 -6.10 10.34
C THR A 103 -10.92 -6.83 11.18
N ASP A 104 -11.30 -7.92 11.83
CA ASP A 104 -10.44 -8.82 12.59
C ASP A 104 -9.63 -8.07 13.66
N ASP A 105 -8.34 -8.24 13.70
CA ASP A 105 -7.45 -7.59 14.68
C ASP A 105 -7.11 -6.13 14.35
N GLY A 106 -7.73 -5.56 13.31
CA GLY A 106 -7.39 -4.24 12.80
C GLY A 106 -6.08 -4.25 11.99
N TRP A 107 -5.56 -3.08 11.70
CA TRP A 107 -4.35 -2.90 10.90
C TRP A 107 -3.39 -1.92 11.56
N MET A 108 -2.11 -2.26 11.58
CA MET A 108 -1.03 -1.41 12.10
C MET A 108 -1.27 -0.91 13.53
N GLY A 109 -1.80 -1.76 14.41
CA GLY A 109 -2.08 -1.42 15.80
C GLY A 109 -3.33 -0.58 16.03
N ILE A 110 -4.13 -0.33 14.99
CA ILE A 110 -5.45 0.32 15.11
C ILE A 110 -6.52 -0.76 15.24
N ALA A 111 -7.33 -0.67 16.27
CA ALA A 111 -8.46 -1.57 16.48
C ALA A 111 -9.43 -1.52 15.29
N PRO A 112 -10.08 -2.65 14.95
CA PRO A 112 -11.01 -2.69 13.84
C PRO A 112 -12.17 -1.74 14.07
N ALA A 113 -12.43 -0.91 13.06
CA ALA A 113 -13.54 0.02 13.08
C ALA A 113 -14.87 -0.63 12.63
N ASN A 114 -14.81 -1.78 11.98
CA ASN A 114 -15.93 -2.41 11.28
C ASN A 114 -16.68 -1.43 10.36
N THR A 115 -15.91 -0.52 9.77
CA THR A 115 -16.40 0.58 8.95
C THR A 115 -15.71 0.50 7.61
N GLU A 116 -16.46 0.74 6.54
CA GLU A 116 -15.90 0.90 5.21
C GLU A 116 -15.06 2.18 5.16
N VAL A 117 -13.87 2.08 4.61
CA VAL A 117 -12.92 3.18 4.45
C VAL A 117 -12.47 3.31 3.01
N LEU A 118 -12.12 4.52 2.63
CA LEU A 118 -11.52 4.82 1.33
C LEU A 118 -10.02 5.00 1.52
N LEU A 119 -9.22 4.30 0.71
CA LEU A 119 -7.77 4.36 0.78
C LEU A 119 -7.21 5.12 -0.42
N ARG A 120 -6.33 6.06 -0.12
CA ARG A 120 -5.58 6.85 -1.10
C ARG A 120 -4.19 6.28 -1.24
N SER A 121 -3.77 5.96 -2.44
CA SER A 121 -2.43 5.43 -2.68
C SER A 121 -1.80 5.92 -3.97
N LEU A 122 -0.49 5.81 -4.00
CA LEU A 122 0.36 6.04 -5.15
C LEU A 122 1.41 4.95 -5.17
N ASP A 123 1.54 4.29 -6.30
CA ASP A 123 2.52 3.24 -6.53
C ASP A 123 3.39 3.56 -7.74
N PHE A 124 4.69 3.31 -7.60
CA PHE A 124 5.62 3.22 -8.72
C PHE A 124 6.21 1.82 -8.76
N TRP A 125 6.29 1.24 -9.94
CA TRP A 125 6.99 -0.02 -10.21
C TRP A 125 8.09 0.19 -11.23
N ARG A 126 9.21 -0.49 -11.03
CA ARG A 126 10.28 -0.59 -12.02
C ARG A 126 10.50 -2.04 -12.42
N MET A 127 10.55 -2.26 -13.72
CA MET A 127 10.85 -3.56 -14.31
C MET A 127 12.33 -3.77 -14.52
N GLU A 128 12.76 -5.02 -14.42
CA GLU A 128 14.11 -5.48 -14.77
C GLU A 128 13.98 -6.93 -15.23
N ASP A 129 14.56 -7.25 -16.38
CA ASP A 129 14.49 -8.59 -16.98
C ASP A 129 13.06 -9.14 -17.12
N GLY A 130 12.10 -8.28 -17.45
CA GLY A 130 10.70 -8.66 -17.64
C GLY A 130 9.90 -8.89 -16.35
N LEU A 131 10.46 -8.60 -15.18
CA LEU A 131 9.83 -8.79 -13.88
C LEU A 131 9.88 -7.50 -13.05
N ILE A 132 8.96 -7.35 -12.11
CA ILE A 132 8.95 -6.20 -11.19
C ILE A 132 10.09 -6.33 -10.21
N ARG A 133 11.00 -5.37 -10.24
CA ARG A 133 12.22 -5.35 -9.43
C ARG A 133 12.11 -4.46 -8.21
N GLU A 134 11.37 -3.37 -8.31
CA GLU A 134 11.14 -2.40 -7.23
C GLU A 134 9.70 -1.89 -7.29
N ASN A 135 9.14 -1.66 -6.10
CA ASN A 135 7.86 -0.98 -5.95
C ASN A 135 7.95 0.01 -4.80
N TRP A 136 7.67 1.27 -5.08
CA TRP A 136 7.56 2.34 -4.08
C TRP A 136 6.10 2.65 -3.85
N VAL A 137 5.68 2.68 -2.59
CA VAL A 137 4.27 2.81 -2.21
C VAL A 137 4.10 3.97 -1.25
N LEU A 138 3.19 4.88 -1.59
CA LEU A 138 2.65 5.89 -0.70
C LEU A 138 1.21 5.54 -0.38
N VAL A 139 0.85 5.58 0.89
CA VAL A 139 -0.53 5.45 1.37
C VAL A 139 -0.84 6.60 2.31
N ASP A 140 -2.00 7.25 2.15
CA ASP A 140 -2.46 8.29 3.06
C ASP A 140 -3.02 7.68 4.35
N LEU A 141 -2.12 7.28 5.24
CA LEU A 141 -2.47 6.65 6.50
C LEU A 141 -3.18 7.62 7.47
N LEU A 142 -2.85 8.91 7.42
CA LEU A 142 -3.49 9.91 8.27
C LEU A 142 -4.98 10.04 7.95
N ASP A 143 -5.33 10.05 6.65
CA ASP A 143 -6.72 10.07 6.22
C ASP A 143 -7.45 8.77 6.60
N LEU A 144 -6.80 7.62 6.41
CA LEU A 144 -7.35 6.32 6.81
C LEU A 144 -7.71 6.30 8.31
N TYR A 145 -6.78 6.72 9.16
CA TYR A 145 -7.01 6.74 10.61
C TYR A 145 -8.10 7.73 11.00
N ARG A 146 -8.14 8.89 10.34
CA ARG A 146 -9.21 9.87 10.56
C ARG A 146 -10.60 9.28 10.26
N GLN A 147 -10.73 8.50 9.18
CA GLN A 147 -11.97 7.77 8.86
C GLN A 147 -12.35 6.76 9.95
N CYS A 148 -11.36 6.18 10.63
CA CYS A 148 -11.58 5.29 11.77
C CYS A 148 -11.81 6.04 13.11
N GLY A 149 -11.90 7.35 13.10
CA GLY A 149 -12.08 8.15 14.31
C GLY A 149 -10.80 8.34 15.12
N VAL A 150 -9.62 8.15 14.51
CA VAL A 150 -8.31 8.25 15.19
C VAL A 150 -7.57 9.46 14.68
N ASP A 151 -7.34 10.45 15.55
CA ASP A 151 -6.43 11.58 15.31
C ASP A 151 -5.03 11.20 15.76
N VAL A 152 -4.22 10.73 14.81
CA VAL A 152 -2.85 10.28 15.06
C VAL A 152 -1.96 11.43 15.51
N LEU A 153 -2.16 12.63 14.95
CA LEU A 153 -1.34 13.80 15.30
C LEU A 153 -1.63 14.27 16.72
N ALA A 154 -2.90 14.29 17.13
CA ALA A 154 -3.28 14.60 18.51
C ALA A 154 -2.71 13.56 19.49
N ARG A 155 -2.80 12.26 19.15
CA ARG A 155 -2.19 11.19 19.97
C ARG A 155 -0.68 11.35 20.10
N MET A 156 0.00 11.70 19.03
CA MET A 156 1.43 11.96 19.04
C MET A 156 1.78 13.17 19.93
N ALA A 157 0.99 14.24 19.83
CA ALA A 157 1.18 15.42 20.67
C ALA A 157 1.03 15.10 22.17
N GLU A 158 0.00 14.35 22.54
CA GLU A 158 -0.18 13.92 23.94
C GLU A 158 0.93 12.97 24.40
N PHE A 159 1.37 12.06 23.57
CA PHE A 159 2.50 11.16 23.88
C PHE A 159 3.80 11.94 24.09
N ASN A 160 4.10 12.92 23.23
CA ASN A 160 5.28 13.76 23.36
C ASN A 160 5.23 14.67 24.60
N LYS A 161 4.05 15.21 24.92
CA LYS A 161 3.82 16.00 26.13
C LYS A 161 4.09 15.18 27.40
N ALA A 162 3.58 13.94 27.46
CA ALA A 162 3.83 13.03 28.57
C ALA A 162 5.32 12.71 28.76
N ARG A 163 6.11 12.75 27.69
CA ARG A 163 7.56 12.55 27.70
C ARG A 163 8.38 13.82 27.82
N ASN A 164 7.75 14.98 28.02
CA ASN A 164 8.39 16.28 28.03
C ASN A 164 9.18 16.61 26.75
N ILE A 165 8.71 16.11 25.60
CA ILE A 165 9.29 16.42 24.30
C ILE A 165 8.52 17.60 23.72
N GLY A 166 9.20 18.74 23.51
CA GLY A 166 8.62 19.91 22.86
C GLY A 166 8.32 19.65 21.36
N PRO A 167 7.53 20.54 20.75
CA PRO A 167 7.28 20.46 19.31
C PRO A 167 8.60 20.59 18.53
N ILE A 168 8.74 19.81 17.47
CA ILE A 168 9.87 19.93 16.53
C ILE A 168 9.59 21.18 15.68
N THR A 169 10.40 22.22 15.83
CA THR A 169 10.40 23.37 14.94
C THR A 169 11.51 23.21 13.92
N LEU A 170 11.14 23.17 12.63
CA LEU A 170 12.13 23.19 11.55
C LEU A 170 12.65 24.62 11.38
N PRO A 171 13.95 24.83 11.16
CA PRO A 171 14.49 26.14 10.85
C PRO A 171 13.86 26.71 9.58
N GLU A 172 13.37 27.94 9.62
CA GLU A 172 12.73 28.61 8.48
C GLU A 172 13.64 28.67 7.22
N SER A 173 14.95 28.64 7.43
CA SER A 173 15.94 28.71 6.35
C SER A 173 16.00 27.47 5.43
N GLN A 174 15.27 26.42 5.72
CA GLN A 174 15.27 25.21 4.89
C GLN A 174 14.21 25.24 3.76
N PHE A 175 13.37 26.28 3.70
CA PHE A 175 12.28 26.39 2.74
C PHE A 175 12.30 27.68 1.91
N SER A 176 13.39 28.43 1.95
CA SER A 176 13.58 29.64 1.13
C SER A 176 14.41 29.36 -0.12
#